data_11764c54cba6e82b22733656b2d50fb7
#
_entry.id   11764c54cba6e82b22733656b2d50fb7
#
_cell.length_a   1.000
_cell.length_b   1.000
_cell.length_c   1.000
_cell.angle_alpha   90.00
_cell.angle_beta   90.00
_cell.angle_gamma   90.00
#
_symmetry.space_group_name_H-M   'P 1'
#
loop_
_entity.id
_entity.type
_entity.pdbx_description
1 polymer ?
#
loop_
_entity_poly.entity_id
_entity_poly.type
_entity_poly.pdbx_seq_one_letter_code
_entity_poly.pdbx_strand_id
1 'polypeptide(L)'
;DPDAILVGEMRDLETIRLAMTAAETGHLVFGTLHTSSAAKTIDRIIDVFPAEEKDMVRAMLSESLVAVISQTLCKLKDGSGRVAAHEIMLGTSAIRNLIREAKVAQMYSAIQTGNAVGMQTLDQNLSDLVRRNVISAAEARSKAKIPENFPG
;
A
#
# COMPACT_ATOMS: atom_id res chain seq x y z
N ASP A 1 -10.60 -20.14 18.41
CA ASP A 1 -9.56 -19.12 18.53
C ASP A 1 -8.79 -18.99 17.23
N PRO A 2 -9.18 -18.07 16.34
CA PRO A 2 -8.57 -18.00 15.01
C PRO A 2 -7.15 -17.42 15.07
N ASP A 3 -6.26 -17.98 14.25
CA ASP A 3 -4.92 -17.43 14.06
C ASP A 3 -4.92 -16.28 13.04
N ALA A 4 -5.83 -16.35 12.08
CA ALA A 4 -5.97 -15.33 11.02
C ALA A 4 -7.41 -14.86 10.91
N ILE A 5 -7.58 -13.58 10.63
CA ILE A 5 -8.88 -12.93 10.51
C ILE A 5 -8.90 -12.16 9.19
N LEU A 6 -9.99 -12.31 8.43
CA LEU A 6 -10.22 -11.53 7.22
C LEU A 6 -11.32 -10.50 7.49
N VAL A 7 -10.98 -9.23 7.30
CA VAL A 7 -11.93 -8.12 7.35
C VAL A 7 -12.27 -7.75 5.91
N GLY A 8 -13.52 -7.95 5.52
CA GLY A 8 -13.93 -7.77 4.13
C GLY A 8 -13.61 -6.40 3.58
N GLU A 9 -13.90 -5.35 4.34
CA GLU A 9 -13.62 -3.98 3.95
C GLU A 9 -13.51 -3.10 5.18
N MET A 10 -12.45 -2.29 5.24
CA MET A 10 -12.20 -1.40 6.35
C MET A 10 -12.63 0.02 5.97
N ARG A 11 -13.90 0.36 6.18
CA ARG A 11 -14.46 1.66 5.79
C ARG A 11 -14.54 2.67 6.92
N ASP A 12 -14.85 2.22 8.11
CA ASP A 12 -15.19 3.10 9.22
C ASP A 12 -14.27 2.91 10.42
N LEU A 13 -14.35 3.85 11.34
CA LEU A 13 -13.55 3.87 12.56
C LEU A 13 -13.68 2.57 13.35
N GLU A 14 -14.88 2.08 13.53
CA GLU A 14 -15.12 0.91 14.38
C GLU A 14 -14.44 -0.34 13.80
N THR A 15 -14.61 -0.59 12.51
CA THR A 15 -14.01 -1.74 11.83
C THR A 15 -12.49 -1.68 11.86
N ILE A 16 -11.93 -0.49 11.61
CA ILE A 16 -10.47 -0.31 11.62
C ILE A 16 -9.93 -0.48 13.03
N ARG A 17 -10.62 0.05 14.05
CA ARG A 17 -10.21 -0.11 15.45
C ARG A 17 -10.19 -1.58 15.86
N LEU A 18 -11.23 -2.33 15.50
CA LEU A 18 -11.30 -3.76 15.82
C LEU A 18 -10.18 -4.54 15.11
N ALA A 19 -9.92 -4.23 13.83
CA ALA A 19 -8.85 -4.88 13.09
C ALA A 19 -7.48 -4.63 13.73
N MET A 20 -7.22 -3.39 14.12
CA MET A 20 -5.95 -3.03 14.78
C MET A 20 -5.80 -3.70 16.15
N THR A 21 -6.87 -3.75 16.92
CA THR A 21 -6.85 -4.43 18.22
C THR A 21 -6.56 -5.91 18.06
N ALA A 22 -7.18 -6.56 17.09
CA ALA A 22 -6.93 -7.97 16.80
C ALA A 22 -5.47 -8.21 16.41
N ALA A 23 -4.91 -7.35 15.55
CA ALA A 23 -3.52 -7.45 15.14
C ALA A 23 -2.56 -7.27 16.32
N GLU A 24 -2.86 -6.34 17.21
CA GLU A 24 -2.05 -6.06 18.39
C GLU A 24 -2.03 -7.23 19.36
N THR A 25 -3.13 -8.00 19.42
CA THR A 25 -3.25 -9.14 20.32
C THR A 25 -2.74 -10.46 19.71
N GLY A 26 -2.02 -10.39 18.60
CA GLY A 26 -1.30 -11.53 18.06
C GLY A 26 -1.96 -12.23 16.88
N HIS A 27 -3.07 -11.71 16.39
CA HIS A 27 -3.72 -12.28 15.20
C HIS A 27 -3.11 -11.73 13.93
N LEU A 28 -3.07 -12.54 12.87
CA LEU A 28 -2.76 -12.06 11.53
C LEU A 28 -4.06 -11.56 10.90
N VAL A 29 -4.12 -10.28 10.61
CA VAL A 29 -5.34 -9.65 10.09
C VAL A 29 -5.11 -9.23 8.63
N PHE A 30 -6.01 -9.67 7.75
CA PHE A 30 -6.08 -9.22 6.36
C PHE A 30 -7.27 -8.28 6.23
N GLY A 31 -7.03 -7.07 5.75
CA GLY A 31 -8.10 -6.11 5.52
C GLY A 31 -7.97 -5.47 4.15
N THR A 32 -9.07 -4.98 3.62
CA THR A 32 -9.08 -4.30 2.33
C THR A 32 -9.55 -2.86 2.47
N LEU A 33 -8.92 -1.98 1.67
CA LEU A 33 -9.32 -0.59 1.54
C LEU A 33 -9.27 -0.22 0.05
N HIS A 34 -9.97 0.85 -0.30
CA HIS A 34 -9.95 1.38 -1.66
C HIS A 34 -9.02 2.58 -1.73
N THR A 35 -7.74 2.31 -1.98
CA THR A 35 -6.71 3.35 -2.08
C THR A 35 -5.79 3.05 -3.25
N SER A 36 -5.12 4.09 -3.76
CA SER A 36 -4.26 3.96 -4.94
C SER A 36 -2.78 3.80 -4.61
N SER A 37 -2.40 3.89 -3.33
CA SER A 37 -0.99 3.75 -2.93
C SER A 37 -0.87 3.31 -1.48
N ALA A 38 0.31 2.80 -1.12
CA ALA A 38 0.60 2.41 0.25
C ALA A 38 0.54 3.62 1.20
N ALA A 39 1.10 4.76 0.78
CA ALA A 39 1.05 5.98 1.59
C ALA A 39 -0.39 6.43 1.87
N LYS A 40 -1.24 6.42 0.84
CA LYS A 40 -2.64 6.79 1.00
C LYS A 40 -3.39 5.80 1.89
N THR A 41 -3.00 4.53 1.88
CA THR A 41 -3.58 3.52 2.78
C THR A 41 -3.32 3.88 4.23
N ILE A 42 -2.07 4.23 4.56
CA ILE A 42 -1.71 4.62 5.92
C ILE A 42 -2.48 5.87 6.35
N ASP A 43 -2.51 6.89 5.49
CA ASP A 43 -3.26 8.11 5.78
C ASP A 43 -4.74 7.83 6.01
N ARG A 44 -5.34 6.98 5.19
CA ARG A 44 -6.77 6.65 5.31
C ARG A 44 -7.09 5.96 6.63
N ILE A 45 -6.23 5.05 7.05
CA ILE A 45 -6.41 4.36 8.33
C ILE A 45 -6.35 5.36 9.49
N ILE A 46 -5.38 6.25 9.47
CA ILE A 46 -5.17 7.22 10.55
C ILE A 46 -6.26 8.30 10.57
N ASP A 47 -6.69 8.74 9.39
CA ASP A 47 -7.62 9.88 9.26
C ASP A 47 -9.02 9.61 9.81
N VAL A 48 -9.43 8.34 9.95
CA VAL A 48 -10.74 8.04 10.53
C VAL A 48 -10.78 8.27 12.05
N PHE A 49 -9.62 8.39 12.69
CA PHE A 49 -9.54 8.56 14.15
C PHE A 49 -9.57 10.04 14.53
N PRO A 50 -10.13 10.36 15.72
CA PRO A 50 -10.07 11.74 16.24
C PRO A 50 -8.62 12.20 16.43
N ALA A 51 -8.39 13.51 16.37
CA ALA A 51 -7.05 14.08 16.46
C ALA A 51 -6.29 13.63 17.70
N GLU A 52 -6.98 13.54 18.85
CA GLU A 52 -6.37 13.14 20.11
C GLU A 52 -5.93 11.68 20.16
N GLU A 53 -6.42 10.83 19.24
CA GLU A 53 -6.01 9.42 19.16
C GLU A 53 -4.96 9.15 18.11
N LYS A 54 -4.69 10.08 17.21
CA LYS A 54 -3.87 9.81 16.02
C LYS A 54 -2.45 9.36 16.35
N ASP A 55 -1.82 9.95 17.35
CA ASP A 55 -0.44 9.57 17.72
C ASP A 55 -0.38 8.13 18.28
N MET A 56 -1.36 7.75 19.09
CA MET A 56 -1.46 6.39 19.58
C MET A 56 -1.69 5.40 18.45
N VAL A 57 -2.56 5.76 17.50
CA VAL A 57 -2.87 4.91 16.34
C VAL A 57 -1.64 4.73 15.47
N ARG A 58 -0.86 5.78 15.24
CA ARG A 58 0.39 5.68 14.48
C ARG A 58 1.36 4.70 15.15
N ALA A 59 1.51 4.80 16.46
CA ALA A 59 2.38 3.89 17.20
C ALA A 59 1.90 2.44 17.09
N MET A 60 0.61 2.19 17.27
CA MET A 60 0.02 0.85 17.14
C MET A 60 0.22 0.29 15.74
N LEU A 61 -0.10 1.08 14.73
CA LEU A 61 0.01 0.66 13.32
C LEU A 61 1.46 0.38 12.96
N SER A 62 2.39 1.22 13.42
CA SER A 62 3.83 1.03 13.16
C SER A 62 4.34 -0.30 13.68
N GLU A 63 3.80 -0.79 14.80
CA GLU A 63 4.23 -2.05 15.41
C GLU A 63 3.56 -3.26 14.77
N SER A 64 2.31 -3.15 14.36
CA SER A 64 1.53 -4.30 13.92
C SER A 64 1.49 -4.49 12.39
N LEU A 65 1.88 -3.47 11.63
CA LEU A 65 1.80 -3.54 10.17
C LEU A 65 2.83 -4.52 9.61
N VAL A 66 2.36 -5.45 8.77
CA VAL A 66 3.23 -6.42 8.09
C VAL A 66 3.49 -5.97 6.65
N ALA A 67 2.42 -5.66 5.92
CA ALA A 67 2.54 -5.27 4.51
C ALA A 67 1.32 -4.49 4.05
N VAL A 68 1.52 -3.65 3.04
CA VAL A 68 0.44 -3.02 2.27
C VAL A 68 0.70 -3.31 0.81
N ILE A 69 -0.31 -3.88 0.13
CA ILE A 69 -0.25 -4.18 -1.29
C ILE A 69 -1.36 -3.38 -1.96
N SER A 70 -0.98 -2.40 -2.78
CA SER A 70 -1.93 -1.61 -3.57
C SER A 70 -1.95 -2.13 -4.99
N GLN A 71 -3.14 -2.28 -5.55
CA GLN A 71 -3.33 -2.89 -6.87
C GLN A 71 -3.98 -1.90 -7.83
N THR A 72 -3.46 -1.87 -9.05
CA THR A 72 -4.01 -1.09 -10.15
C THR A 72 -4.15 -2.01 -11.34
N LEU A 73 -5.33 -2.04 -11.97
CA LEU A 73 -5.53 -2.85 -13.17
C LEU A 73 -5.14 -2.05 -14.41
N CYS A 74 -4.38 -2.70 -15.28
CA CYS A 74 -3.90 -2.13 -16.54
C CYS A 74 -4.43 -2.94 -17.71
N LYS A 75 -4.72 -2.29 -18.83
CA LYS A 75 -5.12 -2.99 -20.04
C LYS A 75 -3.93 -3.68 -20.67
N LEU A 76 -4.10 -4.94 -21.04
CA LEU A 76 -3.08 -5.66 -21.80
C LEU A 76 -2.84 -4.99 -23.15
N LYS A 77 -1.60 -5.05 -23.61
CA LYS A 77 -1.19 -4.40 -24.87
C LYS A 77 -1.99 -4.92 -26.07
N ASP A 78 -2.34 -6.21 -26.08
CA ASP A 78 -3.12 -6.83 -27.16
C ASP A 78 -4.63 -6.60 -27.04
N GLY A 79 -5.08 -5.94 -25.98
CA GLY A 79 -6.49 -5.65 -25.77
C GLY A 79 -7.33 -6.82 -25.28
N SER A 80 -6.74 -7.97 -24.99
CA SER A 80 -7.48 -9.19 -24.63
C SER A 80 -7.99 -9.21 -23.18
N GLY A 81 -7.53 -8.28 -22.32
CA GLY A 81 -7.93 -8.26 -20.93
C GLY A 81 -7.10 -7.30 -20.11
N ARG A 82 -6.91 -7.63 -18.84
CA ARG A 82 -6.19 -6.77 -17.91
C ARG A 82 -5.15 -7.55 -17.13
N VAL A 83 -4.15 -6.81 -16.63
CA VAL A 83 -3.14 -7.33 -15.72
C VAL A 83 -3.06 -6.38 -14.52
N ALA A 84 -2.73 -6.92 -13.34
CA ALA A 84 -2.56 -6.12 -12.15
C ALA A 84 -1.13 -5.62 -12.03
N ALA A 85 -0.97 -4.34 -11.72
CA ALA A 85 0.29 -3.77 -11.27
C ALA A 85 0.17 -3.49 -9.78
N HIS A 86 1.25 -3.70 -9.05
CA HIS A 86 1.23 -3.62 -7.59
C HIS A 86 2.29 -2.69 -7.05
N GLU A 87 1.91 -1.93 -6.02
CA GLU A 87 2.85 -1.29 -5.10
C GLU A 87 2.91 -2.15 -3.85
N ILE A 88 4.11 -2.50 -3.40
CA ILE A 88 4.31 -3.37 -2.24
C ILE A 88 5.16 -2.65 -1.22
N MET A 89 4.61 -2.45 -0.03
CA MET A 89 5.30 -1.87 1.11
C MET A 89 5.34 -2.89 2.24
N LEU A 90 6.51 -3.10 2.81
CA LEU A 90 6.69 -4.01 3.94
C LEU A 90 7.00 -3.22 5.21
N GLY A 91 6.61 -3.80 6.35
CA GLY A 91 6.82 -3.17 7.67
C GLY A 91 8.26 -3.28 8.16
N THR A 92 9.20 -2.74 7.39
CA THR A 92 10.60 -2.63 7.80
C THR A 92 10.76 -1.57 8.89
N SER A 93 11.92 -1.55 9.55
CA SER A 93 12.22 -0.53 10.55
C SER A 93 12.09 0.89 10.00
N ALA A 94 12.57 1.11 8.78
CA ALA A 94 12.47 2.41 8.11
C ALA A 94 11.01 2.84 7.91
N ILE A 95 10.17 1.94 7.40
CA ILE A 95 8.75 2.21 7.18
C ILE A 95 8.05 2.46 8.52
N ARG A 96 8.31 1.64 9.52
CA ARG A 96 7.70 1.79 10.87
C ARG A 96 8.02 3.15 11.48
N ASN A 97 9.26 3.60 11.34
CA ASN A 97 9.67 4.92 11.84
C ASN A 97 8.93 6.06 11.11
N LEU A 98 8.77 5.95 9.80
CA LEU A 98 8.05 6.96 9.03
C LEU A 98 6.57 7.05 9.44
N ILE A 99 5.94 5.92 9.73
CA ILE A 99 4.56 5.90 10.22
C ILE A 99 4.49 6.58 11.59
N ARG A 100 5.37 6.17 12.51
CA ARG A 100 5.38 6.68 13.88
C ARG A 100 5.61 8.19 13.93
N GLU A 101 6.46 8.71 13.07
CA GLU A 101 6.84 10.11 13.02
C GLU A 101 5.94 10.98 12.13
N ALA A 102 4.87 10.40 11.57
CA ALA A 102 3.95 11.07 10.66
C ALA A 102 4.63 11.62 9.40
N LYS A 103 5.66 10.91 8.92
CA LYS A 103 6.42 11.30 7.72
C LYS A 103 6.02 10.46 6.51
N VAL A 104 4.72 10.35 6.27
CA VAL A 104 4.16 9.52 5.20
C VAL A 104 4.66 9.94 3.82
N ALA A 105 4.90 11.24 3.63
CA ALA A 105 5.43 11.75 2.34
C ALA A 105 6.78 11.14 1.95
N GLN A 106 7.55 10.62 2.91
CA GLN A 106 8.85 10.01 2.64
C GLN A 106 8.77 8.51 2.36
N MET A 107 7.58 7.91 2.48
CA MET A 107 7.40 6.47 2.25
C MET A 107 7.73 6.03 0.83
N TYR A 108 7.37 6.85 -0.15
CA TYR A 108 7.62 6.51 -1.55
C TYR A 108 9.10 6.23 -1.78
N SER A 109 9.98 7.10 -1.27
CA SER A 109 11.43 6.92 -1.40
C SER A 109 11.92 5.65 -0.70
N ALA A 110 11.37 5.35 0.48
CA ALA A 110 11.74 4.14 1.20
C ALA A 110 11.31 2.87 0.45
N ILE A 111 10.13 2.89 -0.16
CA ILE A 111 9.65 1.78 -0.99
C ILE A 111 10.54 1.64 -2.23
N GLN A 112 10.86 2.75 -2.88
CA GLN A 112 11.66 2.78 -4.10
C GLN A 112 13.03 2.15 -3.92
N THR A 113 13.64 2.33 -2.76
CA THR A 113 14.96 1.78 -2.45
C THR A 113 14.91 0.44 -1.69
N GLY A 114 13.72 -0.10 -1.49
CA GLY A 114 13.53 -1.33 -0.73
C GLY A 114 13.41 -2.61 -1.56
N ASN A 115 13.88 -2.61 -2.80
CA ASN A 115 13.76 -3.76 -3.69
C ASN A 115 14.43 -5.02 -3.13
N ALA A 116 15.52 -4.87 -2.40
CA ALA A 116 16.25 -6.01 -1.84
C ALA A 116 15.42 -6.84 -0.84
N VAL A 117 14.45 -6.20 -0.18
CA VAL A 117 13.56 -6.89 0.77
C VAL A 117 12.18 -7.21 0.19
N GLY A 118 11.98 -6.91 -1.10
CA GLY A 118 10.73 -7.25 -1.79
C GLY A 118 9.76 -6.10 -1.96
N MET A 119 10.12 -4.87 -1.60
CA MET A 119 9.28 -3.71 -1.86
C MET A 119 9.43 -3.24 -3.30
N GLN A 120 8.36 -2.65 -3.82
CA GLN A 120 8.38 -2.02 -5.14
C GLN A 120 7.34 -0.91 -5.19
N THR A 121 7.65 0.15 -5.94
CA THR A 121 6.66 1.18 -6.24
C THR A 121 5.77 0.73 -7.40
N LEU A 122 4.60 1.35 -7.52
CA LEU A 122 3.74 1.09 -8.66
C LEU A 122 4.48 1.37 -9.98
N ASP A 123 5.21 2.49 -10.05
CA ASP A 123 5.93 2.89 -11.26
C ASP A 123 7.00 1.88 -11.65
N GLN A 124 7.70 1.29 -10.68
CA GLN A 124 8.69 0.24 -10.94
C GLN A 124 8.03 -0.99 -11.56
N ASN A 125 6.86 -1.39 -11.05
CA ASN A 125 6.13 -2.51 -11.62
C ASN A 125 5.59 -2.19 -13.00
N LEU A 126 5.07 -0.98 -13.22
CA LEU A 126 4.63 -0.54 -14.54
C LEU A 126 5.77 -0.56 -15.55
N SER A 127 6.96 -0.09 -15.15
CA SER A 127 8.16 -0.14 -16.02
C SER A 127 8.51 -1.57 -16.43
N ASP A 128 8.44 -2.50 -15.49
CA ASP A 128 8.68 -3.91 -15.77
C ASP A 128 7.67 -4.47 -16.77
N LEU A 129 6.39 -4.15 -16.59
CA LEU A 129 5.33 -4.60 -17.49
C LEU A 129 5.51 -4.04 -18.91
N VAL A 130 5.92 -2.78 -19.04
CA VAL A 130 6.23 -2.18 -20.35
C VAL A 130 7.41 -2.87 -20.99
N ARG A 131 8.49 -3.08 -20.23
CA ARG A 131 9.70 -3.73 -20.75
C ARG A 131 9.42 -5.15 -21.26
N ARG A 132 8.51 -5.85 -20.60
CA ARG A 132 8.10 -7.21 -20.98
C ARG A 132 7.03 -7.25 -22.05
N ASN A 133 6.64 -6.09 -22.58
CA ASN A 133 5.58 -5.95 -23.60
C ASN A 133 4.20 -6.43 -23.16
N VAL A 134 3.92 -6.43 -21.86
CA VAL A 134 2.62 -6.81 -21.32
C VAL A 134 1.61 -5.67 -21.45
N ILE A 135 2.06 -4.43 -21.21
CA ILE A 135 1.25 -3.22 -21.37
C ILE A 135 2.00 -2.22 -22.25
N SER A 136 1.26 -1.24 -22.80
CA SER A 136 1.87 -0.16 -23.58
C SER A 136 2.43 0.92 -22.67
N ALA A 137 3.37 1.72 -23.19
CA ALA A 137 3.88 2.89 -22.46
C ALA A 137 2.76 3.90 -22.18
N ALA A 138 1.80 4.05 -23.09
CA ALA A 138 0.66 4.95 -22.89
C ALA A 138 -0.22 4.49 -21.73
N GLU A 139 -0.47 3.18 -21.61
CA GLU A 139 -1.23 2.63 -20.48
C GLU A 139 -0.50 2.85 -19.15
N ALA A 140 0.82 2.57 -19.12
CA ALA A 140 1.63 2.82 -17.95
C ALA A 140 1.58 4.29 -17.53
N ARG A 141 1.72 5.21 -18.47
CA ARG A 141 1.68 6.65 -18.20
C ARG A 141 0.34 7.07 -17.60
N SER A 142 -0.77 6.49 -18.07
CA SER A 142 -2.10 6.82 -17.54
C SER A 142 -2.30 6.37 -16.08
N LYS A 143 -1.53 5.41 -15.61
CA LYS A 143 -1.65 4.83 -14.26
C LYS A 143 -0.52 5.26 -13.32
N ALA A 144 0.58 5.79 -13.85
CA ALA A 144 1.79 6.07 -13.08
C ALA A 144 1.62 7.24 -12.11
N LYS A 145 2.39 7.18 -11.01
CA LYS A 145 2.51 8.30 -10.09
C LYS A 145 3.30 9.44 -10.74
N ILE A 146 4.33 9.10 -11.51
CA ILE A 146 5.17 10.07 -12.23
C ILE A 146 5.08 9.74 -13.72
N PRO A 147 4.05 10.26 -14.42
CA PRO A 147 3.82 9.92 -15.82
C PRO A 147 4.99 10.25 -16.74
N GLU A 148 5.79 11.25 -16.39
CA GLU A 148 6.94 11.69 -17.19
C GLU A 148 7.99 10.61 -17.37
N ASN A 149 8.00 9.60 -16.51
CA ASN A 149 8.93 8.48 -16.63
C ASN A 149 8.53 7.51 -17.75
N PHE A 150 7.37 7.70 -18.37
CA PHE A 150 6.87 6.83 -19.44
C PHE A 150 6.61 7.64 -20.71
N PRO A 151 7.66 8.14 -21.37
CA PRO A 151 7.49 8.86 -22.61
C PRO A 151 7.06 7.91 -23.72
N GLY A 152 6.14 8.37 -24.58
CA GLY A 152 5.70 7.48 -25.65
C GLY A 152 4.66 8.07 -26.54
#